data_353e9b7ebe3ae7d5c27af6842b960c8c
#
_entry.id   353e9b7ebe3ae7d5c27af6842b960c8c
#
_cell.length_a   1.000
_cell.length_b   1.000
_cell.length_c   1.000
_cell.angle_alpha   90.00
_cell.angle_beta   90.00
_cell.angle_gamma   90.00
#
_symmetry.space_group_name_H-M   'P 1'
#
loop_
_entity.id
_entity.type
_entity.pdbx_description
1 polymer ?
#
loop_
_entity_poly.entity_id
_entity_poly.type
_entity_poly.pdbx_seq_one_letter_code
_entity_poly.pdbx_strand_id
1 'polypeptide(L)'
;MNDDLDPNLDLAEQVLQLLQAAPDGIAEYTLIQQLKDRHSGHVPNLPLADKLVLFRTHFLLFNALYRLRERLWQEQTHLLEISPLCIRLLPYQPGNAALSERDELRDYYLDMSQLRDTDERDVERLLTSFWTRMQGGEEKQAALELFELANERTLDLPRIKLRYRQMVSAHHPDRGGSTERLQSINLAMEILERYYH
;
A
#
# COMPACT_ATOMS: atom_id res chain seq x y z
N MET A 1 5.33 -28.02 -3.67
CA MET A 1 5.28 -27.48 -2.30
C MET A 1 4.11 -26.53 -2.33
N ASN A 2 3.09 -26.76 -1.47
CA ASN A 2 1.87 -25.93 -1.50
C ASN A 2 2.28 -24.52 -1.08
N ASP A 3 2.09 -23.55 -1.95
CA ASP A 3 2.41 -22.13 -1.73
C ASP A 3 1.20 -21.38 -1.11
N ASP A 4 0.20 -22.14 -0.65
CA ASP A 4 -1.00 -21.61 -0.03
C ASP A 4 -0.70 -21.07 1.37
N LEU A 5 -1.35 -19.95 1.71
CA LEU A 5 -1.28 -19.38 3.05
C LEU A 5 -2.00 -20.29 4.05
N ASP A 6 -1.46 -20.37 5.28
CA ASP A 6 -2.10 -21.14 6.35
C ASP A 6 -3.49 -20.52 6.66
N PRO A 7 -4.60 -21.25 6.45
CA PRO A 7 -5.94 -20.76 6.69
C PRO A 7 -6.26 -20.51 8.18
N ASN A 8 -5.43 -21.02 9.09
CA ASN A 8 -5.60 -20.78 10.53
C ASN A 8 -5.01 -19.45 10.99
N LEU A 9 -4.17 -18.82 10.17
CA LEU A 9 -3.64 -17.50 10.46
C LEU A 9 -4.66 -16.42 10.14
N ASP A 10 -4.72 -15.38 10.97
CA ASP A 10 -5.51 -14.21 10.65
C ASP A 10 -4.89 -13.40 9.48
N LEU A 11 -5.66 -12.46 8.92
CA LEU A 11 -5.21 -11.69 7.77
C LEU A 11 -3.91 -10.91 8.08
N ALA A 12 -3.75 -10.40 9.29
CA ALA A 12 -2.54 -9.65 9.67
C ALA A 12 -1.27 -10.54 9.66
N GLU A 13 -1.40 -11.80 10.10
CA GLU A 13 -0.30 -12.77 10.05
C GLU A 13 0.04 -13.17 8.60
N GLN A 14 -0.99 -13.41 7.77
CA GLN A 14 -0.78 -13.73 6.36
C GLN A 14 -0.09 -12.56 5.63
N VAL A 15 -0.51 -11.33 5.91
CA VAL A 15 0.13 -10.11 5.40
C VAL A 15 1.58 -10.00 5.88
N LEU A 16 1.86 -10.27 7.15
CA LEU A 16 3.23 -10.26 7.69
C LEU A 16 4.15 -11.21 6.94
N GLN A 17 3.69 -12.44 6.66
CA GLN A 17 4.48 -13.41 5.89
C GLN A 17 4.82 -12.90 4.49
N LEU A 18 3.86 -12.27 3.80
CA LEU A 18 4.07 -11.71 2.47
C LEU A 18 5.04 -10.52 2.49
N LEU A 19 4.93 -9.66 3.50
CA LEU A 19 5.83 -8.51 3.68
C LEU A 19 7.27 -8.95 4.01
N GLN A 20 7.44 -10.01 4.79
CA GLN A 20 8.76 -10.59 5.08
C GLN A 20 9.43 -11.16 3.81
N ALA A 21 8.64 -11.65 2.87
CA ALA A 21 9.13 -12.12 1.56
C ALA A 21 9.43 -10.98 0.57
N ALA A 22 8.99 -9.74 0.86
CA ALA A 22 9.16 -8.56 0.01
C ALA A 22 9.90 -7.42 0.76
N PRO A 23 11.21 -7.55 1.00
CA PRO A 23 11.99 -6.59 1.80
C PRO A 23 12.03 -5.19 1.16
N ASP A 24 11.93 -5.09 -0.15
CA ASP A 24 11.89 -3.81 -0.88
C ASP A 24 10.52 -3.12 -0.82
N GLY A 25 9.52 -3.79 -0.22
CA GLY A 25 8.14 -3.36 -0.16
C GLY A 25 7.30 -3.85 -1.34
N ILE A 26 6.00 -3.81 -1.18
CA ILE A 26 5.01 -4.32 -2.13
C ILE A 26 3.85 -3.32 -2.23
N ALA A 27 3.33 -3.09 -3.44
CA ALA A 27 2.15 -2.25 -3.62
C ALA A 27 0.88 -2.98 -3.12
N GLU A 28 -0.10 -2.21 -2.65
CA GLU A 28 -1.39 -2.74 -2.18
C GLU A 28 -2.01 -3.72 -3.18
N TYR A 29 -2.12 -3.32 -4.44
CA TYR A 29 -2.71 -4.16 -5.48
C TYR A 29 -2.00 -5.52 -5.61
N THR A 30 -0.68 -5.51 -5.61
CA THR A 30 0.13 -6.74 -5.70
C THR A 30 -0.05 -7.61 -4.46
N LEU A 31 -0.14 -7.00 -3.28
CA LEU A 31 -0.40 -7.71 -2.02
C LEU A 31 -1.78 -8.38 -2.03
N ILE A 32 -2.81 -7.67 -2.51
CA ILE A 32 -4.16 -8.24 -2.68
C ILE A 32 -4.13 -9.42 -3.67
N GLN A 33 -3.43 -9.30 -4.80
CA GLN A 33 -3.31 -10.41 -5.76
C GLN A 33 -2.62 -11.62 -5.13
N GLN A 34 -1.52 -11.43 -4.42
CA GLN A 34 -0.83 -12.53 -3.73
C GLN A 34 -1.71 -13.21 -2.67
N LEU A 35 -2.51 -12.45 -1.92
CA LEU A 35 -3.47 -13.01 -0.97
C LEU A 35 -4.53 -13.86 -1.68
N LYS A 36 -5.02 -13.43 -2.85
CA LYS A 36 -5.98 -14.18 -3.67
C LYS A 36 -5.36 -15.43 -4.29
N ASP A 37 -4.18 -15.31 -4.89
CA ASP A 37 -3.48 -16.39 -5.56
C ASP A 37 -3.10 -17.51 -4.58
N ARG A 38 -2.83 -17.15 -3.33
CA ARG A 38 -2.53 -18.08 -2.24
C ARG A 38 -3.75 -18.48 -1.41
N HIS A 39 -4.94 -18.30 -1.96
CA HIS A 39 -6.22 -18.76 -1.39
C HIS A 39 -6.49 -18.26 0.05
N SER A 40 -6.15 -17.01 0.36
CA SER A 40 -6.52 -16.40 1.64
C SER A 40 -8.03 -16.44 1.84
N GLY A 41 -8.50 -17.08 2.92
CA GLY A 41 -9.92 -17.12 3.29
C GLY A 41 -10.48 -15.77 3.75
N HIS A 42 -9.62 -14.77 3.98
CA HIS A 42 -10.00 -13.45 4.49
C HIS A 42 -10.27 -12.43 3.38
N VAL A 43 -9.84 -12.72 2.15
CA VAL A 43 -10.01 -11.82 1.00
C VAL A 43 -11.04 -12.41 0.04
N PRO A 44 -12.09 -11.66 -0.33
CA PRO A 44 -13.10 -12.17 -1.27
C PRO A 44 -12.47 -12.58 -2.60
N ASN A 45 -12.74 -13.81 -3.05
CA ASN A 45 -12.30 -14.29 -4.36
C ASN A 45 -13.28 -13.82 -5.47
N LEU A 46 -13.55 -12.52 -5.50
CA LEU A 46 -14.44 -11.86 -6.47
C LEU A 46 -13.64 -10.85 -7.29
N PRO A 47 -14.11 -10.51 -8.51
CA PRO A 47 -13.42 -9.53 -9.35
C PRO A 47 -13.32 -8.17 -8.66
N LEU A 48 -12.13 -7.57 -8.63
CA LEU A 48 -11.91 -6.21 -8.10
C LEU A 48 -12.50 -5.11 -9.01
N ALA A 49 -13.07 -5.47 -10.16
CA ALA A 49 -13.85 -4.56 -11.00
C ALA A 49 -15.18 -4.14 -10.34
N ASP A 50 -15.69 -4.95 -9.40
CA ASP A 50 -16.83 -4.57 -8.56
C ASP A 50 -16.36 -3.59 -7.48
N LYS A 51 -16.95 -2.39 -7.49
CA LYS A 51 -16.57 -1.28 -6.59
C LYS A 51 -16.74 -1.64 -5.10
N LEU A 52 -17.78 -2.38 -4.76
CA LEU A 52 -18.05 -2.80 -3.39
C LEU A 52 -17.04 -3.86 -2.93
N VAL A 53 -16.71 -4.81 -3.80
CA VAL A 53 -15.66 -5.81 -3.55
C VAL A 53 -14.30 -5.14 -3.38
N LEU A 54 -13.97 -4.20 -4.26
CA LEU A 54 -12.73 -3.43 -4.17
C LEU A 54 -12.63 -2.68 -2.84
N PHE A 55 -13.69 -1.93 -2.48
CA PHE A 55 -13.73 -1.18 -1.22
C PHE A 55 -13.57 -2.10 0.00
N ARG A 56 -14.34 -3.19 0.06
CA ARG A 56 -14.27 -4.13 1.18
C ARG A 56 -12.90 -4.80 1.29
N THR A 57 -12.33 -5.19 0.17
CA THR A 57 -11.00 -5.81 0.14
C THR A 57 -9.93 -4.82 0.61
N HIS A 58 -9.96 -3.60 0.11
CA HIS A 58 -9.09 -2.50 0.54
C HIS A 58 -9.24 -2.24 2.04
N PHE A 59 -10.46 -2.05 2.53
CA PHE A 59 -10.71 -1.76 3.93
C PHE A 59 -10.20 -2.87 4.86
N LEU A 60 -10.50 -4.14 4.54
CA LEU A 60 -10.02 -5.29 5.33
C LEU A 60 -8.50 -5.39 5.36
N LEU A 61 -7.86 -5.16 4.22
CA LEU A 61 -6.40 -5.16 4.14
C LEU A 61 -5.81 -4.03 5.01
N PHE A 62 -6.32 -2.81 4.88
CA PHE A 62 -5.80 -1.68 5.68
C PHE A 62 -6.11 -1.83 7.18
N ASN A 63 -7.27 -2.36 7.54
CA ASN A 63 -7.54 -2.73 8.95
C ASN A 63 -6.49 -3.70 9.48
N ALA A 64 -6.16 -4.76 8.71
CA ALA A 64 -5.14 -5.72 9.11
C ALA A 64 -3.75 -5.08 9.19
N LEU A 65 -3.38 -4.21 8.23
CA LEU A 65 -2.10 -3.48 8.23
C LEU A 65 -1.96 -2.55 9.45
N TYR A 66 -3.01 -1.78 9.80
CA TYR A 66 -2.95 -0.90 10.97
C TYR A 66 -2.86 -1.67 12.29
N ARG A 67 -3.60 -2.79 12.42
CA ARG A 67 -3.48 -3.69 13.58
C ARG A 67 -2.09 -4.32 13.66
N LEU A 68 -1.55 -4.77 12.53
CA LEU A 68 -0.19 -5.30 12.44
C LEU A 68 0.85 -4.26 12.84
N ARG A 69 0.71 -3.01 12.36
CA ARG A 69 1.61 -1.89 12.70
C ARG A 69 1.64 -1.65 14.21
N GLU A 70 0.48 -1.62 14.86
CA GLU A 70 0.41 -1.43 16.32
C GLU A 70 1.08 -2.57 17.07
N ARG A 71 0.84 -3.82 16.67
CA ARG A 71 1.45 -4.99 17.27
C ARG A 71 2.96 -4.96 17.13
N LEU A 72 3.49 -4.81 15.93
CA LEU A 72 4.93 -4.75 15.67
C LEU A 72 5.62 -3.62 16.43
N TRP A 73 4.93 -2.50 16.57
CA TRP A 73 5.40 -1.38 17.38
C TRP A 73 5.47 -1.74 18.88
N GLN A 74 4.41 -2.34 19.43
CA GLN A 74 4.36 -2.77 20.84
C GLN A 74 5.43 -3.83 21.14
N GLU A 75 5.64 -4.75 20.22
CA GLU A 75 6.66 -5.79 20.30
C GLU A 75 8.10 -5.28 20.05
N GLN A 76 8.24 -4.03 19.59
CA GLN A 76 9.53 -3.41 19.22
C GLN A 76 10.34 -4.21 18.19
N THR A 77 9.66 -4.90 17.28
CA THR A 77 10.29 -5.76 16.28
C THR A 77 10.55 -5.05 14.97
N HIS A 78 9.53 -4.39 14.43
CA HIS A 78 9.61 -3.69 13.14
C HIS A 78 8.78 -2.41 13.15
N LEU A 79 9.08 -1.52 12.21
CA LEU A 79 8.21 -0.44 11.77
C LEU A 79 7.49 -0.87 10.49
N LEU A 80 6.18 -0.68 10.42
CA LEU A 80 5.41 -0.93 9.21
C LEU A 80 5.08 0.40 8.54
N GLU A 81 5.68 0.64 7.39
CA GLU A 81 5.34 1.75 6.52
C GLU A 81 4.14 1.34 5.64
N ILE A 82 3.08 2.13 5.67
CA ILE A 82 1.84 1.86 4.95
C ILE A 82 1.59 2.99 3.96
N SER A 83 1.67 2.65 2.67
CA SER A 83 1.29 3.51 1.55
C SER A 83 0.67 2.63 0.46
N PRO A 84 -0.33 3.10 -0.30
CA PRO A 84 -0.92 2.31 -1.40
C PRO A 84 0.09 1.83 -2.43
N LEU A 85 1.16 2.59 -2.63
CA LEU A 85 2.21 2.28 -3.61
C LEU A 85 3.35 1.44 -3.03
N CYS A 86 3.54 1.45 -1.71
CA CYS A 86 4.64 0.73 -1.07
C CYS A 86 4.30 0.45 0.39
N ILE A 87 4.08 -0.83 0.69
CA ILE A 87 3.92 -1.33 2.06
C ILE A 87 5.17 -2.13 2.36
N ARG A 88 5.89 -1.80 3.44
CA ARG A 88 7.16 -2.48 3.77
C ARG A 88 7.44 -2.52 5.26
N LEU A 89 8.20 -3.55 5.65
CA LEU A 89 8.77 -3.68 6.98
C LEU A 89 10.13 -2.97 7.04
N LEU A 90 10.31 -2.16 8.07
CA LEU A 90 11.58 -1.51 8.37
C LEU A 90 12.08 -1.99 9.74
N PRO A 91 13.39 -1.99 9.99
CA PRO A 91 13.92 -2.27 11.31
C PRO A 91 13.35 -1.29 12.33
N TYR A 92 13.01 -1.80 13.53
CA TYR A 92 12.56 -0.95 14.63
C TYR A 92 13.66 0.06 15.02
N GLN A 93 13.27 1.32 15.16
CA GLN A 93 14.15 2.40 15.64
C GLN A 93 13.48 3.10 16.83
N PRO A 94 14.09 3.07 18.02
CA PRO A 94 13.58 3.81 19.17
C PRO A 94 13.50 5.31 18.87
N GLY A 95 12.39 5.94 19.23
CA GLY A 95 12.18 7.38 19.03
C GLY A 95 11.40 7.82 17.80
N ASN A 96 11.10 6.91 16.87
CA ASN A 96 10.25 7.21 15.69
C ASN A 96 8.72 7.21 15.97
N ALA A 97 8.32 7.25 17.23
CA ALA A 97 6.90 7.29 17.65
C ALA A 97 6.10 8.44 17.03
N ALA A 98 6.75 9.54 16.66
CA ALA A 98 6.10 10.74 16.14
C ALA A 98 5.41 10.55 14.78
N LEU A 99 5.75 9.51 14.01
CA LEU A 99 5.13 9.22 12.70
C LEU A 99 3.81 8.45 12.83
N SER A 100 3.57 7.77 13.97
CA SER A 100 2.36 6.99 14.18
C SER A 100 1.23 7.75 14.89
N GLU A 101 1.54 8.84 15.60
CA GLU A 101 0.57 9.54 16.46
C GLU A 101 -0.41 10.45 15.71
N ARG A 102 -0.18 10.77 14.42
CA ARG A 102 -1.02 11.68 13.62
C ARG A 102 -1.58 11.06 12.34
N ASP A 103 -1.82 9.78 12.34
CA ASP A 103 -2.41 9.11 11.17
C ASP A 103 -3.94 9.12 11.30
N GLU A 104 -4.58 10.12 10.71
CA GLU A 104 -6.04 10.28 10.71
C GLU A 104 -6.75 9.07 10.06
N LEU A 105 -6.08 8.36 9.17
CA LEU A 105 -6.59 7.17 8.51
C LEU A 105 -6.62 5.95 9.44
N ARG A 106 -5.77 5.93 10.48
CA ARG A 106 -5.72 4.85 11.45
C ARG A 106 -7.08 4.61 12.11
N ASP A 107 -7.68 5.66 12.68
CA ASP A 107 -8.95 5.55 13.41
C ASP A 107 -10.09 5.14 12.47
N TYR A 108 -10.04 5.60 11.21
CA TYR A 108 -11.00 5.20 10.18
C TYR A 108 -10.91 3.69 9.87
N TYR A 109 -9.72 3.17 9.61
CA TYR A 109 -9.55 1.75 9.25
C TYR A 109 -9.68 0.80 10.45
N LEU A 110 -9.45 1.25 11.68
CA LEU A 110 -9.68 0.45 12.88
C LEU A 110 -11.16 0.36 13.26
N ASP A 111 -12.01 1.28 12.79
CA ASP A 111 -13.45 1.27 13.03
C ASP A 111 -14.17 0.35 12.03
N MET A 112 -14.41 -0.89 12.42
CA MET A 112 -15.14 -1.89 11.62
C MET A 112 -16.61 -1.53 11.34
N SER A 113 -17.19 -0.50 11.99
CA SER A 113 -18.53 -0.04 11.67
C SER A 113 -18.57 0.59 10.27
N GLN A 114 -17.50 1.24 9.84
CA GLN A 114 -17.35 1.78 8.50
C GLN A 114 -17.55 0.72 7.40
N LEU A 115 -17.10 -0.52 7.64
CA LEU A 115 -17.28 -1.62 6.70
C LEU A 115 -18.72 -2.14 6.67
N ARG A 116 -19.41 -2.14 7.84
CA ARG A 116 -20.77 -2.69 7.99
C ARG A 116 -21.84 -1.76 7.46
N ASP A 117 -21.66 -0.47 7.70
CA ASP A 117 -22.66 0.56 7.44
C ASP A 117 -22.57 1.12 6.01
N THR A 118 -21.56 0.70 5.25
CA THR A 118 -21.32 1.18 3.88
C THR A 118 -22.09 0.33 2.86
N ASP A 119 -23.11 0.91 2.26
CA ASP A 119 -23.85 0.35 1.13
C ASP A 119 -23.20 0.71 -0.23
N GLU A 120 -23.75 0.18 -1.34
CA GLU A 120 -23.22 0.41 -2.69
C GLU A 120 -23.25 1.90 -3.10
N ARG A 121 -24.21 2.68 -2.59
CA ARG A 121 -24.34 4.13 -2.83
C ARG A 121 -23.33 4.91 -2.00
N ASP A 122 -23.06 4.44 -0.78
CA ASP A 122 -22.05 5.01 0.09
C ASP A 122 -20.65 4.73 -0.44
N VAL A 123 -20.41 3.52 -0.99
CA VAL A 123 -19.16 3.20 -1.70
C VAL A 123 -18.93 4.16 -2.86
N GLU A 124 -19.94 4.48 -3.64
CA GLU A 124 -19.81 5.41 -4.76
C GLU A 124 -19.46 6.82 -4.28
N ARG A 125 -20.05 7.27 -3.18
CA ARG A 125 -19.70 8.57 -2.53
C ARG A 125 -18.32 8.52 -1.88
N LEU A 126 -17.98 7.45 -1.17
CA LEU A 126 -16.67 7.25 -0.56
C LEU A 126 -15.57 7.09 -1.59
N LEU A 127 -15.78 6.32 -2.65
CA LEU A 127 -14.85 6.24 -3.76
C LEU A 127 -14.69 7.60 -4.44
N THR A 128 -15.77 8.35 -4.67
CA THR A 128 -15.69 9.69 -5.23
C THR A 128 -14.93 10.63 -4.29
N SER A 129 -15.21 10.60 -2.99
CA SER A 129 -14.50 11.43 -2.00
C SER A 129 -13.07 10.94 -1.73
N PHE A 130 -12.84 9.63 -1.80
CA PHE A 130 -11.51 9.01 -1.72
C PHE A 130 -10.71 9.34 -2.99
N TRP A 131 -11.28 9.17 -4.17
CA TRP A 131 -10.66 9.59 -5.44
C TRP A 131 -10.44 11.10 -5.50
N THR A 132 -11.34 11.92 -4.95
CA THR A 132 -11.16 13.38 -4.91
C THR A 132 -10.07 13.77 -3.91
N ARG A 133 -9.93 13.07 -2.79
CA ARG A 133 -8.83 13.27 -1.83
C ARG A 133 -7.51 12.70 -2.36
N MET A 134 -7.52 11.51 -2.95
CA MET A 134 -6.34 10.93 -3.60
C MET A 134 -5.94 11.71 -4.86
N GLN A 135 -6.89 12.23 -5.65
CA GLN A 135 -6.60 13.17 -6.73
C GLN A 135 -6.09 14.53 -6.22
N GLY A 136 -6.34 14.86 -4.94
CA GLY A 136 -6.00 16.16 -4.35
C GLY A 136 -4.60 16.33 -3.79
N GLY A 137 -3.77 15.28 -3.69
CA GLY A 137 -2.41 15.46 -3.18
C GLY A 137 -1.72 14.23 -2.60
N GLU A 138 -2.44 13.31 -1.97
CA GLU A 138 -1.81 12.17 -1.29
C GLU A 138 -1.19 11.16 -2.26
N GLU A 139 -1.88 10.86 -3.36
CA GLU A 139 -1.36 9.99 -4.42
C GLU A 139 -0.11 10.60 -5.08
N LYS A 140 -0.17 11.91 -5.39
CA LYS A 140 0.96 12.67 -5.89
C LYS A 140 2.11 12.68 -4.88
N GLN A 141 1.80 12.95 -3.61
CA GLN A 141 2.79 13.01 -2.54
C GLN A 141 3.46 11.64 -2.35
N ALA A 142 2.68 10.56 -2.28
CA ALA A 142 3.20 9.20 -2.17
C ALA A 142 4.09 8.81 -3.37
N ALA A 143 3.70 9.22 -4.59
CA ALA A 143 4.52 8.99 -5.78
C ALA A 143 5.83 9.81 -5.75
N LEU A 144 5.80 11.06 -5.26
CA LEU A 144 6.99 11.87 -5.06
C LEU A 144 7.91 11.31 -3.98
N GLU A 145 7.36 10.78 -2.89
CA GLU A 145 8.12 10.12 -1.84
C GLU A 145 8.80 8.86 -2.37
N LEU A 146 8.06 8.02 -3.12
CA LEU A 146 8.62 6.83 -3.76
C LEU A 146 9.81 7.17 -4.67
N PHE A 147 9.74 8.32 -5.36
CA PHE A 147 10.81 8.82 -6.25
C PHE A 147 11.90 9.60 -5.48
N GLU A 148 11.75 9.79 -4.16
CA GLU A 148 12.64 10.63 -3.32
C GLU A 148 12.69 12.09 -3.78
N LEU A 149 11.60 12.58 -4.38
CA LEU A 149 11.45 13.93 -4.92
C LEU A 149 10.53 14.83 -4.07
N ALA A 150 9.97 14.31 -2.97
CA ALA A 150 8.98 15.02 -2.14
C ALA A 150 9.48 16.37 -1.57
N ASN A 151 10.77 16.52 -1.37
CA ASN A 151 11.39 17.73 -0.81
C ASN A 151 11.95 18.70 -1.86
N GLU A 152 11.85 18.37 -3.15
CA GLU A 152 12.33 19.26 -4.21
C GLU A 152 11.37 20.44 -4.42
N ARG A 153 11.89 21.68 -4.41
CA ARG A 153 11.09 22.91 -4.54
C ARG A 153 10.59 23.18 -5.95
N THR A 154 11.28 22.67 -6.94
CA THR A 154 10.92 22.84 -8.36
C THR A 154 11.01 21.50 -9.06
N LEU A 155 9.86 20.96 -9.43
CA LEU A 155 9.76 19.70 -10.14
C LEU A 155 9.12 19.93 -11.51
N ASP A 156 9.75 19.38 -12.52
CA ASP A 156 9.23 19.31 -13.89
C ASP A 156 9.21 17.86 -14.39
N LEU A 157 8.45 17.60 -15.44
CA LEU A 157 8.32 16.27 -16.04
C LEU A 157 9.68 15.69 -16.51
N PRO A 158 10.60 16.46 -17.13
CA PRO A 158 11.94 15.97 -17.47
C PRO A 158 12.72 15.43 -16.27
N ARG A 159 12.65 16.10 -15.13
CA ARG A 159 13.31 15.71 -13.88
C ARG A 159 12.73 14.40 -13.34
N ILE A 160 11.40 14.31 -13.30
CA ILE A 160 10.67 13.09 -12.89
C ILE A 160 11.04 11.91 -13.81
N LYS A 161 11.05 12.11 -15.14
CA LYS A 161 11.44 11.07 -16.11
C LYS A 161 12.90 10.63 -15.97
N LEU A 162 13.78 11.54 -15.58
CA LEU A 162 15.17 11.20 -15.30
C LEU A 162 15.25 10.27 -14.10
N ARG A 163 14.57 10.62 -13.00
CA ARG A 163 14.54 9.82 -11.78
C ARG A 163 13.90 8.45 -12.01
N TYR A 164 12.78 8.42 -12.72
CA TYR A 164 12.14 7.17 -13.14
C TYR A 164 13.10 6.21 -13.83
N ARG A 165 13.85 6.68 -14.86
CA ARG A 165 14.82 5.84 -15.56
C ARG A 165 15.92 5.30 -14.66
N GLN A 166 16.39 6.09 -13.69
CA GLN A 166 17.37 5.65 -12.71
C GLN A 166 16.81 4.52 -11.84
N MET A 167 15.58 4.69 -11.33
CA MET A 167 14.92 3.71 -10.48
C MET A 167 14.59 2.40 -11.23
N VAL A 168 14.06 2.50 -12.45
CA VAL A 168 13.85 1.32 -13.30
C VAL A 168 15.17 0.57 -13.54
N SER A 169 16.25 1.28 -13.84
CA SER A 169 17.56 0.67 -14.04
C SER A 169 18.11 -0.03 -12.79
N ALA A 170 17.87 0.57 -11.61
CA ALA A 170 18.35 0.03 -10.33
C ALA A 170 17.53 -1.18 -9.85
N HIS A 171 16.22 -1.17 -10.13
CA HIS A 171 15.28 -2.19 -9.63
C HIS A 171 14.78 -3.17 -10.72
N HIS A 172 15.46 -3.21 -11.86
CA HIS A 172 15.09 -4.13 -12.95
C HIS A 172 15.33 -5.60 -12.52
N PRO A 173 14.37 -6.52 -12.74
CA PRO A 173 14.54 -7.93 -12.38
C PRO A 173 15.80 -8.57 -12.95
N ASP A 174 16.18 -8.26 -14.19
CA ASP A 174 17.40 -8.78 -14.84
C ASP A 174 18.70 -8.28 -14.17
N ARG A 175 18.60 -7.29 -13.28
CA ARG A 175 19.74 -6.75 -12.52
C ARG A 175 19.66 -7.03 -11.03
N GLY A 176 18.78 -7.96 -10.63
CA GLY A 176 18.60 -8.37 -9.25
C GLY A 176 17.57 -7.54 -8.46
N GLY A 177 16.77 -6.70 -9.14
CA GLY A 177 15.63 -6.02 -8.53
C GLY A 177 14.39 -6.92 -8.46
N SER A 178 13.33 -6.44 -7.78
CA SER A 178 12.07 -7.18 -7.68
C SER A 178 11.03 -6.67 -8.68
N THR A 179 10.19 -7.59 -9.15
CA THR A 179 9.06 -7.29 -10.04
C THR A 179 8.06 -6.36 -9.36
N GLU A 180 7.78 -6.58 -8.07
CA GLU A 180 6.85 -5.82 -7.25
C GLU A 180 7.32 -4.36 -7.12
N ARG A 181 8.61 -4.17 -6.89
CA ARG A 181 9.18 -2.82 -6.80
C ARG A 181 9.10 -2.09 -8.14
N LEU A 182 9.37 -2.79 -9.23
CA LEU A 182 9.28 -2.22 -10.58
C LEU A 182 7.83 -1.83 -10.91
N GLN A 183 6.83 -2.64 -10.54
CA GLN A 183 5.41 -2.32 -10.70
C GLN A 183 5.02 -1.05 -9.92
N SER A 184 5.49 -0.92 -8.67
CA SER A 184 5.26 0.29 -7.86
C SER A 184 5.87 1.54 -8.50
N ILE A 185 7.09 1.44 -9.07
CA ILE A 185 7.77 2.53 -9.77
C ILE A 185 6.98 2.95 -11.02
N ASN A 186 6.47 1.99 -11.80
CA ASN A 186 5.69 2.27 -13.00
C ASN A 186 4.37 2.98 -12.65
N LEU A 187 3.65 2.47 -11.62
CA LEU A 187 2.41 3.09 -11.15
C LEU A 187 2.64 4.52 -10.66
N ALA A 188 3.70 4.75 -9.87
CA ALA A 188 4.06 6.10 -9.42
C ALA A 188 4.37 7.05 -10.59
N MET A 189 5.02 6.54 -11.66
CA MET A 189 5.26 7.35 -12.87
C MET A 189 3.97 7.76 -13.56
N GLU A 190 3.02 6.82 -13.73
CA GLU A 190 1.70 7.10 -14.31
C GLU A 190 0.93 8.17 -13.52
N ILE A 191 1.01 8.11 -12.18
CA ILE A 191 0.44 9.12 -11.30
C ILE A 191 1.09 10.48 -11.57
N LEU A 192 2.41 10.57 -11.53
CA LEU A 192 3.12 11.83 -11.69
C LEU A 192 2.94 12.44 -13.09
N GLU A 193 2.85 11.63 -14.15
CA GLU A 193 2.55 12.14 -15.51
C GLU A 193 1.20 12.86 -15.60
N ARG A 194 0.20 12.50 -14.78
CA ARG A 194 -1.11 13.18 -14.72
C ARG A 194 -1.03 14.59 -14.11
N TYR A 195 -0.03 14.84 -13.26
CA TYR A 195 0.13 16.11 -12.54
C TYR A 195 1.16 17.07 -13.15
N TYR A 196 2.10 16.55 -13.93
CA TYR A 196 3.22 17.30 -14.51
C TYR A 196 3.20 17.18 -16.04
N HIS A 197 2.33 17.95 -16.67
CA HIS A 197 2.25 18.02 -18.14
C HIS A 197 3.26 19.00 -18.71
#